data_1dc28f09f031e75c0502fac0a46d4af2
#
_entry.id   1dc28f09f031e75c0502fac0a46d4af2
#
_cell.length_a   1.000
_cell.length_b   1.000
_cell.length_c   1.000
_cell.angle_alpha   90.00
_cell.angle_beta   90.00
_cell.angle_gamma   90.00
#
_symmetry.space_group_name_H-M   'P 1'
#
loop_
_entity.id
_entity.type
_entity.pdbx_description
1 polymer ?
#
loop_
_entity_poly.entity_id
_entity_poly.type
_entity_poly.pdbx_seq_one_letter_code
_entity_poly.pdbx_strand_id
1 'polypeptide(L)'
;LYEIDFSSRNFSTLLENLPYSLDENALRTRLSKWCRSEDGQYAWCLDNDSNDFSPDDFYRIGLDVTSILRRDYEPTAPVLAYLFYLKDLMGKRVAAEGGILASVVAEFWYAGQFGITQDLLLKTLKTGRKLGELMILDSQSPEDAINCPIFPAIVQQTPTKIFLPNPDADYESYMRCGLSEKEYSSLVVKDITSRVMLIKQSKQSVFTVMDLYGFDDELAVLSGTAENVEILHRTMKEVGSEEPDVWLPVFIKTVVEQRAQKRNATV
;
A
#
# COMPACT_ATOMS: atom_id res chain seq x y z
N LEU A 1 -0.52 -2.72 33.45
CA LEU A 1 -0.37 -3.60 32.29
C LEU A 1 0.89 -4.47 32.33
N TYR A 2 2.01 -4.00 32.83
CA TYR A 2 3.26 -4.81 32.90
C TYR A 2 3.20 -5.98 33.88
N GLU A 3 2.28 -5.92 34.86
CA GLU A 3 2.04 -6.99 35.83
C GLU A 3 0.99 -8.01 35.37
N ILE A 4 0.32 -7.75 34.23
CA ILE A 4 -0.68 -8.62 33.64
C ILE A 4 0.01 -9.55 32.63
N ASP A 5 -0.37 -10.81 32.61
CA ASP A 5 0.12 -11.78 31.66
C ASP A 5 -0.06 -11.27 30.21
N PHE A 6 0.93 -11.50 29.36
CA PHE A 6 0.95 -10.98 27.99
C PHE A 6 -0.30 -11.39 27.18
N SER A 7 -0.76 -12.62 27.36
CA SER A 7 -1.96 -13.15 26.70
C SER A 7 -3.26 -12.43 27.09
N SER A 8 -3.27 -11.73 28.25
CA SER A 8 -4.44 -10.99 28.75
C SER A 8 -4.36 -9.48 28.49
N ARG A 9 -3.36 -9.00 27.73
CA ARG A 9 -3.17 -7.58 27.42
C ARG A 9 -3.97 -7.16 26.20
N ASN A 10 -5.25 -6.94 26.38
CA ASN A 10 -6.16 -6.42 25.36
C ASN A 10 -6.79 -5.08 25.79
N PHE A 11 -7.59 -4.47 24.94
CA PHE A 11 -8.22 -3.18 25.23
C PHE A 11 -9.28 -3.28 26.34
N SER A 12 -10.02 -4.38 26.43
CA SER A 12 -10.98 -4.63 27.53
C SER A 12 -10.28 -4.66 28.88
N THR A 13 -9.16 -5.38 28.99
CA THR A 13 -8.36 -5.40 30.23
C THR A 13 -7.76 -4.01 30.55
N LEU A 14 -7.33 -3.25 29.53
CA LEU A 14 -6.89 -1.88 29.75
C LEU A 14 -8.02 -1.01 30.28
N LEU A 15 -9.22 -1.12 29.72
CA LEU A 15 -10.39 -0.36 30.12
C LEU A 15 -10.77 -0.59 31.57
N GLU A 16 -10.74 -1.85 32.04
CA GLU A 16 -11.01 -2.23 33.44
C GLU A 16 -10.08 -1.54 34.44
N ASN A 17 -8.84 -1.29 34.02
CA ASN A 17 -7.83 -0.63 34.85
C ASN A 17 -7.85 0.91 34.75
N LEU A 18 -8.75 1.50 33.95
CA LEU A 18 -8.91 2.95 33.88
C LEU A 18 -9.93 3.44 34.92
N PRO A 19 -9.69 4.61 35.54
CA PRO A 19 -10.64 5.20 36.47
C PRO A 19 -11.97 5.49 35.78
N TYR A 20 -13.06 5.27 36.47
CA TYR A 20 -14.39 5.63 36.00
C TYR A 20 -14.52 7.16 35.89
N SER A 21 -15.16 7.60 34.82
CA SER A 21 -15.42 9.02 34.56
C SER A 21 -16.78 9.19 33.88
N LEU A 22 -17.52 10.22 34.28
CA LEU A 22 -18.75 10.65 33.61
C LEU A 22 -18.48 11.63 32.45
N ASP A 23 -17.23 12.06 32.28
CA ASP A 23 -16.84 12.93 31.18
C ASP A 23 -16.83 12.15 29.86
N GLU A 24 -17.62 12.59 28.88
CA GLU A 24 -17.69 12.00 27.55
C GLU A 24 -16.35 12.01 26.80
N ASN A 25 -15.46 12.95 27.16
CA ASN A 25 -14.12 13.05 26.59
C ASN A 25 -13.05 12.24 27.33
N ALA A 26 -13.42 11.63 28.46
CA ALA A 26 -12.49 10.79 29.21
C ALA A 26 -11.96 9.63 28.37
N LEU A 27 -10.72 9.23 28.64
CA LEU A 27 -10.09 8.14 27.93
C LEU A 27 -10.92 6.85 28.01
N ARG A 28 -11.51 6.54 29.18
CA ARG A 28 -12.37 5.38 29.37
C ARG A 28 -13.56 5.40 28.41
N THR A 29 -14.29 6.51 28.32
CA THR A 29 -15.47 6.67 27.44
C THR A 29 -15.07 6.55 25.97
N ARG A 30 -13.93 7.14 25.60
CA ARG A 30 -13.42 7.05 24.22
C ARG A 30 -12.92 5.67 23.85
N LEU A 31 -12.40 4.91 24.82
CA LEU A 31 -11.90 3.55 24.60
C LEU A 31 -13.02 2.52 24.56
N SER A 32 -14.13 2.72 25.29
CA SER A 32 -15.22 1.74 25.41
C SER A 32 -15.75 1.23 24.05
N LYS A 33 -15.85 2.11 23.04
CA LYS A 33 -16.30 1.72 21.70
C LYS A 33 -15.34 0.74 20.96
N TRP A 34 -14.14 0.53 21.49
CA TRP A 34 -13.13 -0.37 20.96
C TRP A 34 -12.99 -1.65 21.77
N CYS A 35 -13.79 -1.81 22.85
CA CYS A 35 -13.66 -2.90 23.82
C CYS A 35 -14.84 -3.85 23.72
N ARG A 36 -14.57 -5.15 23.67
CA ARG A 36 -15.59 -6.22 23.69
C ARG A 36 -16.37 -6.25 25.00
N SER A 37 -15.71 -5.94 26.12
CA SER A 37 -16.35 -5.87 27.42
C SER A 37 -17.49 -4.83 27.52
N GLU A 38 -17.55 -3.89 26.61
CA GLU A 38 -18.57 -2.82 26.54
C GLU A 38 -19.42 -2.94 25.25
N ASP A 39 -19.43 -4.08 24.59
CA ASP A 39 -20.09 -4.28 23.28
C ASP A 39 -19.73 -3.22 22.25
N GLY A 40 -18.48 -2.76 22.28
CA GLY A 40 -17.97 -1.65 21.47
C GLY A 40 -18.07 -1.92 19.98
N GLN A 41 -18.64 -0.95 19.24
CA GLN A 41 -18.90 -1.12 17.79
C GLN A 41 -17.65 -1.39 16.95
N TYR A 42 -16.46 -1.03 17.44
CA TYR A 42 -15.17 -1.22 16.75
C TYR A 42 -14.28 -2.28 17.46
N ALA A 43 -14.82 -3.00 18.44
CA ALA A 43 -14.06 -4.00 19.18
C ALA A 43 -13.48 -5.10 18.27
N TRP A 44 -14.16 -5.43 17.19
CA TRP A 44 -13.75 -6.42 16.21
C TRP A 44 -12.38 -6.14 15.59
N CYS A 45 -11.94 -4.88 15.54
CA CYS A 45 -10.73 -4.53 14.79
C CYS A 45 -9.44 -4.63 15.62
N LEU A 46 -9.47 -4.36 16.94
CA LEU A 46 -8.26 -4.29 17.75
C LEU A 46 -8.35 -4.99 19.12
N ASP A 47 -9.54 -5.46 19.55
CA ASP A 47 -9.75 -6.09 20.84
C ASP A 47 -10.04 -7.60 20.68
N ASN A 48 -9.04 -8.35 20.23
CA ASN A 48 -9.11 -9.77 19.96
C ASN A 48 -8.40 -10.57 21.05
N ASP A 49 -8.87 -11.80 21.28
CA ASP A 49 -8.30 -12.73 22.28
C ASP A 49 -6.98 -13.34 21.79
N SER A 50 -6.77 -13.40 20.48
CA SER A 50 -5.56 -13.89 19.84
C SER A 50 -5.07 -12.91 18.78
N ASN A 51 -3.78 -12.99 18.50
CA ASN A 51 -3.17 -12.29 17.38
C ASN A 51 -2.77 -13.34 16.33
N ASP A 52 -3.69 -13.61 15.41
CA ASP A 52 -3.53 -14.67 14.39
C ASP A 52 -2.54 -14.27 13.27
N PHE A 53 -2.09 -13.02 13.28
CA PHE A 53 -1.14 -12.51 12.31
C PHE A 53 0.18 -12.13 12.98
N SER A 54 1.25 -12.82 12.61
CA SER A 54 2.61 -12.46 12.97
C SER A 54 3.41 -12.08 11.74
N PRO A 55 3.98 -10.86 11.67
CA PRO A 55 4.85 -10.49 10.55
C PRO A 55 6.12 -11.34 10.48
N ASP A 56 6.45 -12.07 11.55
CA ASP A 56 7.65 -12.91 11.61
C ASP A 56 7.51 -14.19 10.77
N ASP A 57 6.28 -14.58 10.42
CA ASP A 57 6.00 -15.78 9.62
C ASP A 57 6.18 -15.53 8.11
N PHE A 58 6.38 -14.28 7.70
CA PHE A 58 6.36 -13.91 6.28
C PHE A 58 7.57 -13.07 5.86
N TYR A 59 8.09 -13.34 4.67
CA TYR A 59 9.06 -12.48 3.98
C TYR A 59 8.42 -11.50 3.01
N ARG A 60 7.17 -11.74 2.61
CA ARG A 60 6.40 -10.91 1.69
C ARG A 60 4.98 -10.82 2.20
N ILE A 61 4.50 -9.61 2.39
CA ILE A 61 3.15 -9.35 2.90
C ILE A 61 2.51 -8.29 2.01
N GLY A 62 1.31 -8.57 1.54
CA GLY A 62 0.43 -7.59 0.90
C GLY A 62 -0.81 -7.41 1.76
N LEU A 63 -1.16 -6.15 2.05
CA LEU A 63 -2.31 -5.80 2.87
C LEU A 63 -3.27 -4.96 2.03
N ASP A 64 -4.44 -5.51 1.71
CA ASP A 64 -5.51 -4.75 1.10
C ASP A 64 -6.26 -3.97 2.18
N VAL A 65 -6.14 -2.64 2.12
CA VAL A 65 -6.77 -1.73 3.08
C VAL A 65 -7.97 -0.98 2.49
N THR A 66 -8.41 -1.33 1.29
CA THR A 66 -9.48 -0.64 0.57
C THR A 66 -10.78 -0.54 1.37
N SER A 67 -11.14 -1.60 2.09
CA SER A 67 -12.35 -1.61 2.94
C SER A 67 -12.24 -0.72 4.18
N ILE A 68 -11.03 -0.46 4.63
CA ILE A 68 -10.72 0.35 5.82
C ILE A 68 -10.48 1.82 5.45
N LEU A 69 -9.93 2.09 4.27
CA LEU A 69 -9.64 3.45 3.80
C LEU A 69 -10.94 4.17 3.41
N ARG A 70 -11.60 4.76 4.41
CA ARG A 70 -12.83 5.54 4.20
C ARG A 70 -12.70 6.87 4.93
N ARG A 71 -13.12 7.96 4.26
CA ARG A 71 -13.20 9.26 4.90
C ARG A 71 -14.22 9.17 6.06
N ASP A 72 -13.90 9.78 7.19
CA ASP A 72 -14.73 9.81 8.40
C ASP A 72 -15.04 8.43 9.02
N TYR A 73 -14.26 7.39 8.67
CA TYR A 73 -14.34 6.09 9.29
C TYR A 73 -13.30 5.95 10.40
N GLU A 74 -13.77 5.92 11.64
CA GLU A 74 -12.92 5.95 12.84
C GLU A 74 -11.83 4.86 12.89
N PRO A 75 -12.07 3.61 12.44
CA PRO A 75 -11.03 2.57 12.43
C PRO A 75 -9.86 2.82 11.48
N THR A 76 -10.01 3.68 10.47
CA THR A 76 -8.95 3.91 9.46
C THR A 76 -7.61 4.28 10.10
N ALA A 77 -7.59 5.31 10.93
CA ALA A 77 -6.33 5.81 11.50
C ALA A 77 -5.65 4.81 12.45
N PRO A 78 -6.34 4.18 13.43
CA PRO A 78 -5.71 3.21 14.31
C PRO A 78 -5.29 1.91 13.59
N VAL A 79 -6.04 1.45 12.59
CA VAL A 79 -5.63 0.28 11.79
C VAL A 79 -4.38 0.60 10.98
N LEU A 80 -4.33 1.74 10.28
CA LEU A 80 -3.13 2.15 9.56
C LEU A 80 -1.92 2.29 10.51
N ALA A 81 -2.11 2.87 11.70
CA ALA A 81 -1.05 2.96 12.70
C ALA A 81 -0.51 1.58 13.10
N TYR A 82 -1.41 0.61 13.29
CA TYR A 82 -1.04 -0.76 13.59
C TYR A 82 -0.27 -1.43 12.43
N LEU A 83 -0.70 -1.25 11.19
CA LEU A 83 0.01 -1.79 10.03
C LEU A 83 1.42 -1.21 9.88
N PHE A 84 1.57 0.10 10.09
CA PHE A 84 2.90 0.72 10.11
C PHE A 84 3.77 0.22 11.28
N TYR A 85 3.16 -0.06 12.43
CA TYR A 85 3.88 -0.67 13.55
C TYR A 85 4.40 -2.08 13.18
N LEU A 86 3.56 -2.91 12.55
CA LEU A 86 3.98 -4.23 12.05
C LEU A 86 5.11 -4.12 11.03
N LYS A 87 5.02 -3.16 10.12
CA LYS A 87 6.10 -2.84 9.18
C LYS A 87 7.41 -2.49 9.91
N ASP A 88 7.35 -1.67 10.97
CA ASP A 88 8.53 -1.30 11.75
C ASP A 88 9.14 -2.52 12.48
N LEU A 89 8.33 -3.47 12.94
CA LEU A 89 8.81 -4.75 13.50
C LEU A 89 9.53 -5.58 12.45
N MET A 90 8.94 -5.74 11.26
CA MET A 90 9.58 -6.42 10.13
C MET A 90 10.92 -5.75 9.76
N GLY A 91 10.93 -4.42 9.69
CA GLY A 91 12.15 -3.66 9.39
C GLY A 91 13.29 -3.94 10.37
N LYS A 92 12.97 -4.02 11.66
CA LYS A 92 13.97 -4.36 12.70
C LYS A 92 14.51 -5.77 12.53
N ARG A 93 13.63 -6.75 12.23
CA ARG A 93 14.06 -8.13 11.97
C ARG A 93 14.96 -8.21 10.75
N VAL A 94 14.51 -7.68 9.61
CA VAL A 94 15.25 -7.70 8.34
C VAL A 94 16.60 -7.00 8.50
N ALA A 95 16.65 -5.87 9.22
CA ALA A 95 17.92 -5.17 9.49
C ALA A 95 18.87 -5.99 10.37
N ALA A 96 18.34 -6.73 11.36
CA ALA A 96 19.14 -7.62 12.20
C ALA A 96 19.74 -8.78 11.40
N GLU A 97 19.06 -9.22 10.34
CA GLU A 97 19.53 -10.24 9.38
C GLU A 97 20.46 -9.66 8.28
N GLY A 98 20.73 -8.35 8.30
CA GLY A 98 21.53 -7.66 7.29
C GLY A 98 20.84 -7.46 5.94
N GLY A 99 19.50 -7.59 5.90
CA GLY A 99 18.69 -7.43 4.72
C GLY A 99 18.19 -5.98 4.50
N ILE A 100 17.37 -5.81 3.46
CA ILE A 100 16.70 -4.56 3.12
C ILE A 100 15.18 -4.83 3.09
N LEU A 101 14.41 -4.03 3.83
CA LEU A 101 12.96 -4.04 3.73
C LEU A 101 12.51 -3.11 2.60
N ALA A 102 11.81 -3.64 1.60
CA ALA A 102 11.11 -2.83 0.60
C ALA A 102 9.65 -2.63 1.01
N SER A 103 9.28 -1.39 1.30
CA SER A 103 7.91 -1.00 1.69
C SER A 103 7.25 -0.26 0.53
N VAL A 104 6.18 -0.84 0.00
CA VAL A 104 5.38 -0.23 -1.07
C VAL A 104 4.09 0.33 -0.47
N VAL A 105 3.82 1.61 -0.68
CA VAL A 105 2.58 2.26 -0.25
C VAL A 105 1.87 2.77 -1.50
N ALA A 106 0.90 1.98 -1.96
CA ALA A 106 0.06 2.33 -3.08
C ALA A 106 -0.89 3.46 -2.70
N GLU A 107 -1.12 4.42 -3.62
CA GLU A 107 -1.96 5.60 -3.40
C GLU A 107 -1.60 6.32 -2.08
N PHE A 108 -0.30 6.55 -1.88
CA PHE A 108 0.26 7.06 -0.62
C PHE A 108 -0.38 8.38 -0.15
N TRP A 109 -0.89 9.19 -1.07
CA TRP A 109 -1.55 10.46 -0.78
C TRP A 109 -2.79 10.27 0.10
N TYR A 110 -3.46 9.13 -0.03
CA TYR A 110 -4.63 8.83 0.81
C TYR A 110 -4.23 8.53 2.26
N ALA A 111 -3.22 7.67 2.46
CA ALA A 111 -2.65 7.44 3.78
C ALA A 111 -2.10 8.74 4.39
N GLY A 112 -1.53 9.61 3.56
CA GLY A 112 -1.02 10.92 3.94
C GLY A 112 -2.08 11.95 4.37
N GLN A 113 -3.38 11.65 4.29
CA GLN A 113 -4.43 12.53 4.82
C GLN A 113 -4.63 12.41 6.34
N PHE A 114 -4.15 11.32 6.95
CA PHE A 114 -4.31 11.08 8.38
C PHE A 114 -3.04 11.49 9.14
N GLY A 115 -3.18 12.35 10.16
CA GLY A 115 -2.04 12.91 10.89
C GLY A 115 -1.06 11.87 11.42
N ILE A 116 -1.58 10.76 11.97
CA ILE A 116 -0.74 9.69 12.51
C ILE A 116 0.10 9.00 11.42
N THR A 117 -0.46 8.78 10.24
CA THR A 117 0.27 8.15 9.13
C THR A 117 1.22 9.13 8.45
N GLN A 118 0.92 10.43 8.46
CA GLN A 118 1.88 11.45 8.03
C GLN A 118 3.17 11.37 8.83
N ASP A 119 3.07 11.33 10.15
CA ASP A 119 4.24 11.24 11.04
C ASP A 119 5.03 9.96 10.80
N LEU A 120 4.34 8.83 10.60
CA LEU A 120 4.96 7.54 10.33
C LEU A 120 5.66 7.49 8.97
N LEU A 121 5.03 8.02 7.91
CA LEU A 121 5.63 8.17 6.59
C LEU A 121 6.86 9.08 6.63
N LEU A 122 6.74 10.24 7.28
CA LEU A 122 7.86 11.18 7.45
C LEU A 122 9.01 10.56 8.22
N LYS A 123 8.73 9.84 9.29
CA LYS A 123 9.74 9.10 10.06
C LYS A 123 10.47 8.12 9.14
N THR A 124 9.75 7.29 8.40
CA THR A 124 10.34 6.30 7.50
C THR A 124 11.16 6.96 6.39
N LEU A 125 10.65 8.00 5.74
CA LEU A 125 11.37 8.75 4.70
C LEU A 125 12.69 9.33 5.22
N LYS A 126 12.73 9.83 6.46
CA LYS A 126 13.92 10.44 7.05
C LYS A 126 14.92 9.43 7.62
N THR A 127 14.45 8.29 8.11
CA THR A 127 15.29 7.33 8.84
C THR A 127 15.51 6.01 8.13
N GLY A 128 14.67 5.68 7.13
CA GLY A 128 14.66 4.37 6.45
C GLY A 128 16.02 3.96 5.91
N ARG A 129 16.77 4.88 5.29
CA ARG A 129 18.13 4.60 4.80
C ARG A 129 19.07 4.05 5.91
N LYS A 130 18.94 4.56 7.15
CA LYS A 130 19.78 4.09 8.27
C LYS A 130 19.33 2.73 8.78
N LEU A 131 18.06 2.39 8.55
CA LEU A 131 17.44 1.15 9.00
C LEU A 131 17.38 0.07 7.90
N GLY A 132 18.02 0.31 6.75
CA GLY A 132 17.94 -0.62 5.62
C GLY A 132 16.55 -0.71 5.00
N GLU A 133 15.78 0.37 5.02
CA GLU A 133 14.43 0.40 4.43
C GLU A 133 14.43 1.23 3.13
N LEU A 134 13.89 0.62 2.06
CA LEU A 134 13.57 1.26 0.79
C LEU A 134 12.06 1.52 0.75
N MET A 135 11.65 2.78 0.62
CA MET A 135 10.25 3.15 0.47
C MET A 135 9.93 3.44 -0.99
N ILE A 136 8.88 2.80 -1.49
CA ILE A 136 8.31 3.01 -2.82
C ILE A 136 6.91 3.58 -2.62
N LEU A 137 6.68 4.77 -3.14
CA LEU A 137 5.40 5.47 -3.06
C LEU A 137 4.86 5.61 -4.47
N ASP A 138 3.60 5.24 -4.70
CA ASP A 138 2.95 5.48 -5.98
C ASP A 138 1.70 6.33 -5.84
N SER A 139 1.31 6.96 -6.93
CA SER A 139 0.09 7.73 -7.09
C SER A 139 -0.32 7.72 -8.55
N GLN A 140 -1.61 7.78 -8.82
CA GLN A 140 -2.14 7.85 -10.18
C GLN A 140 -1.84 9.21 -10.82
N SER A 141 -1.78 10.27 -10.02
CA SER A 141 -1.47 11.61 -10.52
C SER A 141 -0.56 12.39 -9.57
N PRO A 142 0.29 13.29 -10.11
CA PRO A 142 1.04 14.23 -9.29
C PRO A 142 0.16 15.19 -8.48
N GLU A 143 -1.03 15.54 -8.99
CA GLU A 143 -1.98 16.45 -8.33
C GLU A 143 -2.40 15.91 -6.96
N ASP A 144 -2.70 14.62 -6.87
CA ASP A 144 -3.06 13.97 -5.62
C ASP A 144 -1.91 14.01 -4.61
N ALA A 145 -0.70 13.74 -5.10
CA ALA A 145 0.51 13.81 -4.29
C ALA A 145 0.76 15.22 -3.76
N ILE A 146 0.58 16.25 -4.59
CA ILE A 146 0.82 17.66 -4.26
C ILE A 146 -0.12 18.15 -3.15
N ASN A 147 -1.34 17.67 -3.13
CA ASN A 147 -2.34 18.01 -2.11
C ASN A 147 -2.08 17.31 -0.76
N CYS A 148 -1.15 16.35 -0.72
CA CYS A 148 -0.74 15.72 0.52
C CYS A 148 0.09 16.69 1.38
N PRO A 149 -0.24 16.92 2.67
CA PRO A 149 0.48 17.86 3.54
C PRO A 149 1.99 17.61 3.66
N ILE A 150 2.41 16.36 3.49
CA ILE A 150 3.83 15.96 3.57
C ILE A 150 4.56 15.97 2.21
N PHE A 151 3.90 16.42 1.15
CA PHE A 151 4.47 16.44 -0.20
C PHE A 151 5.86 17.07 -0.31
N PRO A 152 6.16 18.23 0.33
CA PRO A 152 7.49 18.80 0.27
C PRO A 152 8.58 17.86 0.78
N ALA A 153 8.29 17.11 1.85
CA ALA A 153 9.23 16.13 2.39
C ALA A 153 9.36 14.91 1.45
N ILE A 154 8.27 14.47 0.85
CA ILE A 154 8.30 13.37 -0.14
C ILE A 154 9.22 13.74 -1.30
N VAL A 155 9.04 14.93 -1.91
CA VAL A 155 9.86 15.36 -3.03
C VAL A 155 11.35 15.41 -2.69
N GLN A 156 11.68 15.83 -1.46
CA GLN A 156 13.07 15.92 -0.99
C GLN A 156 13.68 14.56 -0.68
N GLN A 157 12.91 13.64 -0.12
CA GLN A 157 13.41 12.35 0.39
C GLN A 157 13.30 11.22 -0.66
N THR A 158 12.61 11.44 -1.79
CA THR A 158 12.54 10.51 -2.92
C THR A 158 13.42 11.00 -4.07
N PRO A 159 14.74 10.75 -4.06
CA PRO A 159 15.63 11.24 -5.09
C PRO A 159 15.37 10.61 -6.46
N THR A 160 14.82 9.41 -6.50
CA THR A 160 14.41 8.73 -7.73
C THR A 160 12.91 8.88 -7.92
N LYS A 161 12.50 9.38 -9.08
CA LYS A 161 11.11 9.52 -9.49
C LYS A 161 10.93 8.87 -10.86
N ILE A 162 9.82 8.17 -11.03
CA ILE A 162 9.46 7.51 -12.28
C ILE A 162 8.14 8.12 -12.74
N PHE A 163 8.10 8.62 -13.95
CA PHE A 163 6.91 9.19 -14.55
C PHE A 163 6.53 8.38 -15.79
N LEU A 164 5.26 8.00 -15.85
CA LEU A 164 4.66 7.35 -17.01
C LEU A 164 4.00 8.40 -17.92
N PRO A 165 3.84 8.12 -19.22
CA PRO A 165 3.12 8.99 -20.12
C PRO A 165 1.70 9.28 -19.62
N ASN A 166 1.35 10.54 -19.60
CA ASN A 166 0.01 11.01 -19.29
C ASN A 166 -0.31 12.19 -20.21
N PRO A 167 -1.16 12.02 -21.24
CA PRO A 167 -1.51 13.11 -22.15
C PRO A 167 -2.32 14.23 -21.48
N ASP A 168 -3.00 13.91 -20.37
CA ASP A 168 -3.81 14.85 -19.59
C ASP A 168 -3.04 15.48 -18.43
N ALA A 169 -1.70 15.37 -18.45
CA ALA A 169 -0.82 15.83 -17.37
C ALA A 169 -0.91 17.34 -17.14
N ASP A 170 -1.18 17.76 -15.89
CA ASP A 170 -1.13 19.17 -15.51
C ASP A 170 0.32 19.67 -15.43
N TYR A 171 0.61 20.71 -16.21
CA TYR A 171 1.96 21.26 -16.32
C TYR A 171 2.54 21.71 -14.97
N GLU A 172 1.79 22.47 -14.18
CA GLU A 172 2.27 23.02 -12.91
C GLU A 172 2.59 21.91 -11.90
N SER A 173 1.78 20.88 -11.85
CA SER A 173 1.96 19.74 -10.97
C SER A 173 3.23 18.97 -11.29
N TYR A 174 3.50 18.73 -12.56
CA TYR A 174 4.74 18.06 -12.97
C TYR A 174 5.99 18.92 -12.71
N MET A 175 5.90 20.26 -12.91
CA MET A 175 6.99 21.16 -12.53
C MET A 175 7.27 21.11 -11.02
N ARG A 176 6.24 21.09 -10.19
CA ARG A 176 6.37 20.95 -8.72
C ARG A 176 6.99 19.60 -8.30
N CYS A 177 6.78 18.54 -9.08
CA CYS A 177 7.46 17.26 -8.89
C CYS A 177 8.93 17.29 -9.36
N GLY A 178 9.37 18.40 -9.96
CA GLY A 178 10.76 18.64 -10.32
C GLY A 178 11.13 18.33 -11.76
N LEU A 179 10.16 18.19 -12.68
CA LEU A 179 10.43 18.08 -14.10
C LEU A 179 10.88 19.44 -14.67
N SER A 180 11.68 19.40 -15.72
CA SER A 180 11.93 20.52 -16.61
C SER A 180 10.88 20.56 -17.73
N GLU A 181 10.71 21.73 -18.38
CA GLU A 181 9.82 21.88 -19.52
C GLU A 181 10.11 20.87 -20.64
N LYS A 182 11.39 20.59 -20.89
CA LYS A 182 11.80 19.61 -21.90
C LYS A 182 11.39 18.18 -21.53
N GLU A 183 11.57 17.79 -20.28
CA GLU A 183 11.15 16.46 -19.79
C GLU A 183 9.63 16.31 -19.88
N TYR A 184 8.88 17.32 -19.43
CA TYR A 184 7.43 17.35 -19.51
C TYR A 184 6.93 17.24 -20.95
N SER A 185 7.38 18.14 -21.84
CA SER A 185 6.98 18.15 -23.24
C SER A 185 7.30 16.84 -23.97
N SER A 186 8.40 16.19 -23.58
CA SER A 186 8.78 14.90 -24.15
C SER A 186 7.95 13.74 -23.59
N LEU A 187 7.42 13.86 -22.36
CA LEU A 187 6.62 12.84 -21.71
C LEU A 187 5.17 12.83 -22.21
N VAL A 188 4.53 14.01 -22.28
CA VAL A 188 3.11 14.14 -22.64
C VAL A 188 2.77 13.75 -24.06
N VAL A 189 3.76 13.81 -24.98
CA VAL A 189 3.56 13.37 -26.36
C VAL A 189 3.72 11.87 -26.57
N LYS A 190 4.08 11.13 -25.51
CA LYS A 190 4.24 9.67 -25.61
C LYS A 190 2.90 8.98 -25.49
N ASP A 191 2.74 7.95 -26.29
CA ASP A 191 1.59 7.05 -26.16
C ASP A 191 1.65 6.28 -24.83
N ILE A 192 0.53 6.21 -24.11
CA ILE A 192 0.42 5.48 -22.86
C ILE A 192 0.70 3.97 -23.02
N THR A 193 0.47 3.43 -24.22
CA THR A 193 0.73 2.03 -24.55
C THR A 193 2.19 1.76 -24.92
N SER A 194 2.99 2.81 -25.11
CA SER A 194 4.39 2.71 -25.54
C SER A 194 5.32 2.08 -24.50
N ARG A 195 4.85 1.95 -23.25
CA ARG A 195 5.66 1.48 -22.11
C ARG A 195 6.93 2.32 -21.87
N VAL A 196 6.97 3.52 -22.44
CA VAL A 196 8.04 4.49 -22.16
C VAL A 196 7.86 5.01 -20.74
N MET A 197 8.95 5.22 -20.03
CA MET A 197 8.97 5.89 -18.74
C MET A 197 10.12 6.86 -18.66
N LEU A 198 9.93 7.95 -17.96
CA LEU A 198 10.99 8.86 -17.56
C LEU A 198 11.46 8.52 -16.16
N ILE A 199 12.71 8.10 -16.02
CA ILE A 199 13.36 7.93 -14.73
C ILE A 199 14.19 9.17 -14.47
N LYS A 200 13.89 9.85 -13.36
CA LYS A 200 14.63 11.05 -12.93
C LYS A 200 15.28 10.80 -11.59
N GLN A 201 16.58 11.04 -11.50
CA GLN A 201 17.34 10.94 -10.27
C GLN A 201 18.12 12.25 -10.05
N SER A 202 17.66 13.04 -9.09
CA SER A 202 18.19 14.38 -8.84
C SER A 202 18.17 15.28 -10.09
N LYS A 203 19.33 15.58 -10.67
CA LYS A 203 19.47 16.42 -11.89
C LYS A 203 19.57 15.61 -13.18
N GLN A 204 19.67 14.30 -13.09
CA GLN A 204 19.79 13.41 -14.25
C GLN A 204 18.43 12.78 -14.56
N SER A 205 18.18 12.58 -15.84
CA SER A 205 16.97 11.89 -16.29
C SER A 205 17.26 11.07 -17.53
N VAL A 206 16.51 10.00 -17.71
CA VAL A 206 16.57 9.13 -18.87
C VAL A 206 15.17 8.65 -19.23
N PHE A 207 14.86 8.68 -20.54
CA PHE A 207 13.74 7.95 -21.07
C PHE A 207 14.15 6.51 -21.37
N THR A 208 13.36 5.57 -20.93
CA THR A 208 13.56 4.15 -21.18
C THR A 208 12.24 3.47 -21.50
N VAL A 209 12.30 2.28 -22.03
CA VAL A 209 11.13 1.44 -22.32
C VAL A 209 11.16 0.27 -21.37
N MET A 210 10.02 -0.04 -20.74
CA MET A 210 9.86 -1.26 -19.96
C MET A 210 9.63 -2.42 -20.94
N ASP A 211 10.66 -3.23 -21.17
CA ASP A 211 10.53 -4.44 -21.96
C ASP A 211 9.87 -5.54 -21.11
N LEU A 212 8.70 -5.97 -21.53
CA LEU A 212 7.91 -7.02 -20.89
C LEU A 212 7.82 -8.27 -21.77
N TYR A 213 8.76 -8.43 -22.71
CA TYR A 213 8.83 -9.65 -23.51
C TYR A 213 9.14 -10.86 -22.62
N GLY A 214 8.32 -11.90 -22.74
CA GLY A 214 8.47 -13.11 -21.93
C GLY A 214 7.83 -13.04 -20.54
N PHE A 215 7.13 -11.95 -20.18
CA PHE A 215 6.40 -11.79 -18.93
C PHE A 215 4.89 -11.96 -19.07
N ASP A 216 4.45 -12.78 -20.06
CA ASP A 216 3.00 -12.96 -20.33
C ASP A 216 2.27 -13.60 -19.13
N ASP A 217 2.91 -14.51 -18.41
CA ASP A 217 2.36 -15.19 -17.24
C ASP A 217 2.20 -14.20 -16.06
N GLU A 218 3.23 -13.44 -15.76
CA GLU A 218 3.20 -12.42 -14.71
C GLU A 218 2.19 -11.32 -15.02
N LEU A 219 2.12 -10.90 -16.28
CA LEU A 219 1.13 -9.94 -16.73
C LEU A 219 -0.30 -10.47 -16.66
N ALA A 220 -0.51 -11.78 -16.83
CA ALA A 220 -1.83 -12.38 -16.64
C ALA A 220 -2.29 -12.23 -15.19
N VAL A 221 -1.40 -12.48 -14.24
CA VAL A 221 -1.68 -12.37 -12.78
C VAL A 221 -1.85 -10.91 -12.34
N LEU A 222 -0.97 -10.02 -12.80
CA LEU A 222 -0.95 -8.62 -12.38
C LEU A 222 -2.07 -7.76 -13.02
N SER A 223 -2.75 -8.26 -14.01
CA SER A 223 -3.80 -7.52 -14.72
C SER A 223 -5.16 -7.70 -14.06
N GLY A 224 -5.57 -6.72 -13.26
CA GLY A 224 -6.87 -6.68 -12.55
C GLY A 224 -8.05 -6.20 -13.41
N THR A 225 -8.08 -6.51 -14.72
CA THR A 225 -9.23 -6.17 -15.55
C THR A 225 -10.48 -6.98 -15.16
N ALA A 226 -11.67 -6.41 -15.37
CA ALA A 226 -12.94 -7.10 -15.07
C ALA A 226 -13.01 -8.48 -15.75
N GLU A 227 -12.51 -8.58 -16.98
CA GLU A 227 -12.43 -9.85 -17.72
C GLU A 227 -11.53 -10.88 -17.00
N ASN A 228 -10.35 -10.46 -16.55
CA ASN A 228 -9.44 -11.38 -15.83
C ASN A 228 -10.05 -11.82 -14.49
N VAL A 229 -10.73 -10.94 -13.79
CA VAL A 229 -11.42 -11.26 -12.53
C VAL A 229 -12.54 -12.30 -12.79
N GLU A 230 -13.30 -12.15 -13.87
CA GLU A 230 -14.32 -13.14 -14.25
C GLU A 230 -13.69 -14.50 -14.57
N ILE A 231 -12.59 -14.51 -15.34
CA ILE A 231 -11.85 -15.74 -15.65
C ILE A 231 -11.35 -16.38 -14.35
N LEU A 232 -10.81 -15.60 -13.42
CA LEU A 232 -10.34 -16.07 -12.12
C LEU A 232 -11.44 -16.80 -11.35
N HIS A 233 -12.59 -16.15 -11.14
CA HIS A 233 -13.71 -16.75 -10.40
C HIS A 233 -14.24 -18.01 -11.10
N ARG A 234 -14.32 -18.02 -12.42
CA ARG A 234 -14.71 -19.19 -13.20
C ARG A 234 -13.71 -20.32 -13.01
N THR A 235 -12.42 -20.03 -13.12
CA THR A 235 -11.34 -21.03 -12.96
C THR A 235 -11.37 -21.66 -11.58
N MET A 236 -11.47 -20.85 -10.50
CA MET A 236 -11.56 -21.39 -9.14
C MET A 236 -12.76 -22.31 -8.96
N LYS A 237 -13.91 -21.94 -9.53
CA LYS A 237 -15.12 -22.77 -9.49
C LYS A 237 -14.97 -24.09 -10.27
N GLU A 238 -14.37 -24.05 -11.46
CA GLU A 238 -14.14 -25.24 -12.31
C GLU A 238 -13.14 -26.20 -11.69
N VAL A 239 -12.07 -25.66 -11.09
CA VAL A 239 -11.04 -26.44 -10.39
C VAL A 239 -11.54 -26.94 -9.03
N GLY A 240 -12.52 -26.25 -8.41
CA GLY A 240 -13.09 -26.60 -7.10
C GLY A 240 -12.14 -26.41 -5.94
N SER A 241 -11.18 -25.49 -6.06
CA SER A 241 -10.19 -25.19 -5.02
C SER A 241 -9.93 -23.69 -4.92
N GLU A 242 -9.77 -23.19 -3.69
CA GLU A 242 -9.32 -21.83 -3.39
C GLU A 242 -7.80 -21.73 -3.22
N GLU A 243 -7.11 -22.87 -3.21
CA GLU A 243 -5.65 -22.91 -3.09
C GLU A 243 -4.96 -22.38 -4.36
N PRO A 244 -4.10 -21.34 -4.25
CA PRO A 244 -3.43 -20.74 -5.40
C PRO A 244 -2.62 -21.73 -6.25
N ASP A 245 -1.92 -22.65 -5.62
CA ASP A 245 -1.09 -23.63 -6.29
C ASP A 245 -1.90 -24.54 -7.26
N VAL A 246 -3.22 -24.65 -7.03
CA VAL A 246 -4.12 -25.48 -7.82
C VAL A 246 -4.76 -24.72 -8.98
N TRP A 247 -5.30 -23.51 -8.72
CA TRP A 247 -6.04 -22.76 -9.74
C TRP A 247 -5.15 -21.80 -10.56
N LEU A 248 -4.05 -21.29 -10.00
CA LEU A 248 -3.23 -20.25 -10.64
C LEU A 248 -2.62 -20.70 -11.99
N PRO A 249 -2.05 -21.92 -12.14
CA PRO A 249 -1.53 -22.36 -13.42
C PRO A 249 -2.61 -22.44 -14.52
N VAL A 250 -3.83 -22.86 -14.16
CA VAL A 250 -4.96 -22.97 -15.08
C VAL A 250 -5.44 -21.56 -15.49
N PHE A 251 -5.52 -20.64 -14.54
CA PHE A 251 -5.88 -19.25 -14.79
C PHE A 251 -4.89 -18.57 -15.74
N ILE A 252 -3.59 -18.65 -15.47
CA ILE A 252 -2.54 -18.06 -16.30
C ILE A 252 -2.67 -18.58 -17.74
N LYS A 253 -2.73 -19.89 -17.91
CA LYS A 253 -2.88 -20.51 -19.23
C LYS A 253 -4.09 -19.98 -19.98
N THR A 254 -5.25 -19.90 -19.31
CA THR A 254 -6.50 -19.43 -19.92
C THR A 254 -6.39 -17.96 -20.37
N VAL A 255 -5.82 -17.09 -19.54
CA VAL A 255 -5.65 -15.66 -19.86
C VAL A 255 -4.67 -15.47 -21.03
N VAL A 256 -3.53 -16.16 -21.01
CA VAL A 256 -2.51 -16.06 -22.07
C VAL A 256 -3.05 -16.55 -23.40
N GLU A 257 -3.75 -17.68 -23.43
CA GLU A 257 -4.39 -18.22 -24.65
C GLU A 257 -5.44 -17.27 -25.21
N GLN A 258 -6.29 -16.67 -24.38
CA GLN A 258 -7.29 -15.68 -24.81
C GLN A 258 -6.64 -14.41 -25.40
N ARG A 259 -5.57 -13.92 -24.75
CA ARG A 259 -4.82 -12.78 -25.29
C ARG A 259 -4.19 -13.08 -26.65
N ALA A 260 -3.62 -14.26 -26.81
CA ALA A 260 -3.06 -14.69 -28.09
C ALA A 260 -4.13 -14.77 -29.19
N GLN A 261 -5.31 -15.30 -28.87
CA GLN A 261 -6.44 -15.36 -29.83
C GLN A 261 -6.91 -13.96 -30.25
N LYS A 262 -7.04 -13.04 -29.29
CA LYS A 262 -7.42 -11.64 -29.59
C LYS A 262 -6.39 -10.93 -30.47
N ARG A 263 -5.09 -11.13 -30.23
CA ARG A 263 -4.03 -10.57 -31.09
C ARG A 263 -4.15 -11.08 -32.53
N ASN A 264 -4.41 -12.38 -32.70
CA ASN A 264 -4.55 -12.99 -34.01
C ASN A 264 -5.85 -12.59 -34.76
N ALA A 265 -6.88 -12.21 -34.03
CA ALA A 265 -8.15 -11.75 -34.62
C ALA A 265 -8.14 -10.27 -35.03
N THR A 266 -7.13 -9.50 -34.60
CA THR A 266 -7.00 -8.07 -34.88
C THR A 266 -6.01 -7.78 -36.03
N VAL A 267 -5.32 -8.79 -36.55
CA VAL A 267 -4.46 -8.77 -37.73
C VAL A 267 -5.25 -9.25 -38.95
#